data_b83dcde7df790c699cb1d7d6053b6cfe
#
_entry.id   b83dcde7df790c699cb1d7d6053b6cfe
#
_cell.length_a   1.000
_cell.length_b   1.000
_cell.length_c   1.000
_cell.angle_alpha   90.00
_cell.angle_beta   90.00
_cell.angle_gamma   90.00
#
_symmetry.space_group_name_H-M   'P 1'
#
loop_
_entity.id
_entity.type
_entity.pdbx_description
1 polymer ?
#
loop_
_entity_poly.entity_id
_entity_poly.type
_entity_poly.pdbx_seq_one_letter_code
_entity_poly.pdbx_strand_id
1 'polypeptide(L)'
;MTTAWMVNWAQRRQMRSAFARPLLVEAALLLIFGLFGAAISHFAGLFVPLTVVLLCFIMGLQNAVITKVSHAEIRTTHVTGLLTDLGIELGKLFYFNRLPVNQKVVANRIKLRIHGLLVGSFFGGALIGAYGFKTYGYVATIPLAFVLMVLTLGP
;
A
#
# COMPACT_ATOMS: atom_id res chain seq x y z
N MET A 1 -3.02 15.94 2.30
CA MET A 1 -2.80 16.95 3.35
C MET A 1 -3.05 16.41 4.75
N THR A 2 -4.16 15.76 5.01
CA THR A 2 -4.55 15.19 6.32
C THR A 2 -3.51 14.26 6.94
N THR A 3 -3.02 13.27 6.21
CA THR A 3 -2.00 12.31 6.69
C THR A 3 -0.69 12.98 7.09
N ALA A 4 -0.20 13.92 6.26
CA ALA A 4 1.02 14.65 6.55
C ALA A 4 0.88 15.49 7.85
N TRP A 5 -0.27 16.11 8.04
CA TRP A 5 -0.58 16.85 9.26
C TRP A 5 -0.64 15.93 10.48
N MET A 6 -1.32 14.79 10.38
CA MET A 6 -1.44 13.80 11.46
C MET A 6 -0.08 13.22 11.86
N VAL A 7 0.75 12.85 10.90
CA VAL A 7 2.10 12.30 11.15
C VAL A 7 3.01 13.35 11.76
N ASN A 8 3.05 14.57 11.20
CA ASN A 8 3.88 15.65 11.72
C ASN A 8 3.47 16.06 13.14
N TRP A 9 2.16 16.07 13.43
CA TRP A 9 1.66 16.36 14.75
C TRP A 9 2.05 15.28 15.77
N ALA A 10 1.96 13.98 15.39
CA ALA A 10 2.36 12.86 16.22
C ALA A 10 3.89 12.83 16.48
N GLN A 11 4.70 13.16 15.45
CA GLN A 11 6.16 13.28 15.60
C GLN A 11 6.56 14.42 16.56
N ARG A 12 5.87 15.58 16.46
CA ARG A 12 6.13 16.72 17.41
C ARG A 12 5.84 16.36 18.86
N ARG A 13 4.92 15.44 19.11
CA ARG A 13 4.57 14.98 20.47
C ARG A 13 5.38 13.76 20.93
N GLN A 14 6.41 13.35 20.20
CA GLN A 14 7.26 12.19 20.50
C GLN A 14 6.44 10.93 20.83
N MET A 15 5.32 10.73 20.14
CA MET A 15 4.48 9.56 20.35
C MET A 15 5.19 8.30 19.85
N ARG A 16 5.07 7.21 20.61
CA ARG A 16 5.72 5.90 20.40
C ARG A 16 5.51 5.33 18.98
N SER A 17 4.39 5.69 18.34
CA SER A 17 4.13 5.39 16.93
C SER A 17 3.43 6.58 16.26
N ALA A 18 4.19 7.31 15.43
CA ALA A 18 3.66 8.43 14.64
C ALA A 18 2.64 7.98 13.58
N PHE A 19 2.65 6.70 13.23
CA PHE A 19 1.83 6.11 12.17
C PHE A 19 0.58 5.39 12.68
N ALA A 20 0.46 5.15 14.00
CA ALA A 20 -0.69 4.46 14.58
C ALA A 20 -2.02 5.17 14.27
N ARG A 21 -2.07 6.49 14.36
CA ARG A 21 -3.29 7.28 14.10
C ARG A 21 -3.78 7.18 12.64
N PRO A 22 -2.93 7.41 11.61
CA PRO A 22 -3.34 7.18 10.23
C PRO A 22 -3.85 5.76 9.98
N LEU A 23 -3.21 4.73 10.53
CA LEU A 23 -3.64 3.34 10.40
C LEU A 23 -4.98 3.06 11.10
N LEU A 24 -5.24 3.67 12.26
CA LEU A 24 -6.54 3.59 12.93
C LEU A 24 -7.65 4.24 12.11
N VAL A 25 -7.38 5.39 11.52
CA VAL A 25 -8.33 6.06 10.60
C VAL A 25 -8.60 5.19 9.40
N GLU A 26 -7.59 4.56 8.84
CA GLU A 26 -7.72 3.63 7.72
C GLU A 26 -8.57 2.41 8.10
N ALA A 27 -8.32 1.80 9.25
CA ALA A 27 -9.11 0.69 9.76
C ALA A 27 -10.60 1.08 9.95
N ALA A 28 -10.87 2.26 10.51
CA ALA A 28 -12.23 2.78 10.66
C ALA A 28 -12.92 3.01 9.31
N LEU A 29 -12.20 3.58 8.34
CA LEU A 29 -12.73 3.81 6.99
C LEU A 29 -13.01 2.50 6.25
N LEU A 30 -12.19 1.45 6.44
CA LEU A 30 -12.46 0.12 5.88
C LEU A 30 -13.72 -0.51 6.49
N LEU A 31 -13.96 -0.34 7.78
CA LEU A 31 -15.20 -0.79 8.42
C LEU A 31 -16.41 -0.03 7.88
N ILE A 32 -16.31 1.30 7.71
CA ILE A 32 -17.38 2.12 7.10
C ILE A 32 -17.64 1.66 5.66
N PHE A 33 -16.59 1.38 4.89
CA PHE A 33 -16.73 0.83 3.54
C PHE A 33 -17.47 -0.52 3.53
N GLY A 34 -17.15 -1.40 4.48
CA GLY A 34 -17.87 -2.67 4.64
C GLY A 34 -19.36 -2.50 4.94
N LEU A 35 -19.70 -1.54 5.81
CA LEU A 35 -21.09 -1.20 6.14
C LEU A 35 -21.85 -0.59 4.94
N PHE A 36 -21.22 0.34 4.20
CA PHE A 36 -21.81 0.90 2.98
C PHE A 36 -22.05 -0.17 1.92
N GLY A 37 -21.13 -1.13 1.80
CA GLY A 37 -21.30 -2.25 0.90
C GLY A 37 -22.53 -3.10 1.21
N ALA A 38 -22.81 -3.33 2.49
CA ALA A 38 -24.01 -4.04 2.90
C ALA A 38 -25.31 -3.24 2.57
N ALA A 39 -25.24 -1.91 2.55
CA ALA A 39 -26.37 -1.04 2.24
C ALA A 39 -26.60 -0.80 0.72
N ILE A 40 -25.64 -1.16 -0.14
CA ILE A 40 -25.73 -0.97 -1.60
C ILE A 40 -26.95 -1.69 -2.20
N SER A 41 -27.32 -2.85 -1.66
CA SER A 41 -28.48 -3.63 -2.13
C SER A 41 -29.81 -2.85 -2.07
N HIS A 42 -29.92 -1.86 -1.18
CA HIS A 42 -31.13 -1.06 -1.00
C HIS A 42 -31.10 0.28 -1.75
N PHE A 43 -29.93 0.91 -1.90
CA PHE A 43 -29.79 2.26 -2.47
C PHE A 43 -28.55 2.39 -3.36
N ALA A 44 -28.44 1.57 -4.40
CA ALA A 44 -27.25 1.49 -5.25
C ALA A 44 -26.84 2.86 -5.86
N GLY A 45 -27.81 3.68 -6.28
CA GLY A 45 -27.53 4.97 -6.94
C GLY A 45 -26.74 5.97 -6.09
N LEU A 46 -26.91 5.94 -4.75
CA LEU A 46 -26.22 6.83 -3.82
C LEU A 46 -24.93 6.17 -3.25
N PHE A 47 -25.02 4.90 -2.87
CA PHE A 47 -23.94 4.24 -2.17
C PHE A 47 -22.77 3.83 -3.08
N VAL A 48 -23.00 3.54 -4.37
CA VAL A 48 -21.91 3.21 -5.30
C VAL A 48 -20.95 4.38 -5.49
N PRO A 49 -21.36 5.61 -5.83
CA PRO A 49 -20.43 6.75 -5.91
C PRO A 49 -19.72 7.03 -4.59
N LEU A 50 -20.42 6.90 -3.46
CA LEU A 50 -19.88 7.17 -2.14
C LEU A 50 -18.79 6.15 -1.77
N THR A 51 -18.98 4.86 -2.06
CA THR A 51 -17.97 3.82 -1.85
C THR A 51 -16.74 4.03 -2.72
N VAL A 52 -16.88 4.49 -3.96
CA VAL A 52 -15.76 4.81 -4.84
C VAL A 52 -14.94 5.97 -4.26
N VAL A 53 -15.58 7.06 -3.84
CA VAL A 53 -14.90 8.20 -3.20
C VAL A 53 -14.17 7.76 -1.93
N LEU A 54 -14.81 6.92 -1.11
CA LEU A 54 -14.22 6.39 0.13
C LEU A 54 -12.98 5.52 -0.16
N LEU A 55 -13.05 4.63 -1.16
CA LEU A 55 -11.90 3.83 -1.58
C LEU A 55 -10.75 4.70 -2.09
N CYS A 56 -11.03 5.71 -2.92
CA CYS A 56 -10.01 6.65 -3.37
C CYS A 56 -9.34 7.37 -2.19
N PHE A 57 -10.11 7.74 -1.18
CA PHE A 57 -9.58 8.38 0.02
C PHE A 57 -8.69 7.42 0.83
N ILE A 58 -9.14 6.17 1.05
CA ILE A 58 -8.35 5.13 1.75
C ILE A 58 -7.03 4.89 1.02
N MET A 59 -7.07 4.69 -0.30
CA MET A 59 -5.87 4.50 -1.12
C MET A 59 -4.91 5.70 -1.05
N GLY A 60 -5.44 6.93 -1.07
CA GLY A 60 -4.64 8.13 -0.91
C GLY A 60 -4.00 8.24 0.47
N LEU A 61 -4.70 7.81 1.52
CA LEU A 61 -4.19 7.79 2.89
C LEU A 61 -3.06 6.77 3.04
N GLN A 62 -3.25 5.53 2.55
CA GLN A 62 -2.22 4.49 2.53
C GLN A 62 -0.95 4.95 1.83
N ASN A 63 -1.08 5.52 0.63
CA ASN A 63 0.06 6.03 -0.11
C ASN A 63 0.81 7.12 0.64
N ALA A 64 0.09 8.03 1.30
CA ALA A 64 0.70 9.09 2.07
C ALA A 64 1.43 8.55 3.31
N VAL A 65 0.89 7.52 3.98
CA VAL A 65 1.56 6.83 5.11
C VAL A 65 2.84 6.17 4.63
N ILE A 66 2.78 5.31 3.61
CA ILE A 66 3.96 4.60 3.07
C ILE A 66 5.04 5.57 2.59
N THR A 67 4.66 6.63 1.89
CA THR A 67 5.60 7.66 1.42
C THR A 67 6.32 8.34 2.59
N LYS A 68 5.62 8.59 3.69
CA LYS A 68 6.21 9.17 4.90
C LYS A 68 7.11 8.18 5.65
N VAL A 69 6.69 6.92 5.77
CA VAL A 69 7.48 5.86 6.44
C VAL A 69 8.77 5.58 5.69
N SER A 70 8.72 5.53 4.36
CA SER A 70 9.86 5.21 3.50
C SER A 70 10.73 6.41 3.12
N HIS A 71 10.53 7.59 3.72
CA HIS A 71 11.20 8.84 3.31
C HIS A 71 11.11 9.11 1.79
N ALA A 72 9.95 8.80 1.21
CA ALA A 72 9.64 8.92 -0.22
C ALA A 72 10.39 7.94 -1.15
N GLU A 73 11.12 6.95 -0.61
CA GLU A 73 11.77 5.91 -1.43
C GLU A 73 10.77 4.90 -2.00
N ILE A 74 9.71 4.59 -1.24
CA ILE A 74 8.71 3.59 -1.65
C ILE A 74 7.38 4.29 -1.91
N ARG A 75 6.84 4.06 -3.11
CA ARG A 75 5.50 4.50 -3.52
C ARG A 75 4.75 3.30 -4.09
N THR A 76 3.99 2.61 -3.26
CA THR A 76 3.35 1.33 -3.61
C THR A 76 2.38 1.40 -4.78
N THR A 77 1.75 2.55 -5.03
CA THR A 77 0.85 2.74 -6.19
C THR A 77 1.57 3.08 -7.49
N HIS A 78 2.86 3.39 -7.46
CA HIS A 78 3.66 3.58 -8.67
C HIS A 78 4.17 2.24 -9.22
N VAL A 79 3.28 1.27 -9.37
CA VAL A 79 3.61 -0.10 -9.84
C VAL A 79 4.37 -0.07 -11.16
N THR A 80 4.00 0.84 -12.09
CA THR A 80 4.72 0.99 -13.36
C THR A 80 6.19 1.37 -13.14
N GLY A 81 6.48 2.32 -12.24
CA GLY A 81 7.85 2.70 -11.89
C GLY A 81 8.62 1.53 -11.26
N LEU A 82 8.00 0.82 -10.31
CA LEU A 82 8.62 -0.35 -9.67
C LEU A 82 8.92 -1.46 -10.68
N LEU A 83 8.01 -1.73 -11.63
CA LEU A 83 8.23 -2.71 -12.71
C LEU A 83 9.32 -2.28 -13.66
N THR A 84 9.39 -0.99 -13.99
CA THR A 84 10.47 -0.42 -14.82
C THR A 84 11.82 -0.59 -14.15
N ASP A 85 11.94 -0.21 -12.88
CA ASP A 85 13.17 -0.33 -12.11
C ASP A 85 13.59 -1.80 -11.94
N LEU A 86 12.63 -2.69 -11.68
CA LEU A 86 12.85 -4.13 -11.63
C LEU A 86 13.37 -4.66 -12.98
N GLY A 87 12.76 -4.23 -14.10
CA GLY A 87 13.18 -4.60 -15.45
C GLY A 87 14.59 -4.12 -15.78
N ILE A 88 14.94 -2.89 -15.38
CA ILE A 88 16.29 -2.34 -15.55
C ILE A 88 17.33 -3.17 -14.78
N GLU A 89 17.07 -3.48 -13.52
CA GLU A 89 18.00 -4.27 -12.69
C GLU A 89 18.10 -5.72 -13.17
N LEU A 90 16.99 -6.33 -13.65
CA LEU A 90 17.03 -7.64 -14.31
C LEU A 90 17.83 -7.59 -15.61
N GLY A 91 17.65 -6.57 -16.44
CA GLY A 91 18.42 -6.37 -17.65
C GLY A 91 19.92 -6.30 -17.38
N LYS A 92 20.32 -5.58 -16.31
CA LYS A 92 21.73 -5.53 -15.88
C LYS A 92 22.24 -6.89 -15.38
N LEU A 93 21.39 -7.71 -14.75
CA LEU A 93 21.76 -9.04 -14.27
C LEU A 93 22.09 -10.00 -15.42
N PHE A 94 21.33 -9.93 -16.52
CA PHE A 94 21.51 -10.75 -17.71
C PHE A 94 22.49 -10.16 -18.74
N TYR A 95 23.03 -8.95 -18.45
CA TYR A 95 23.94 -8.30 -19.38
C TYR A 95 25.32 -8.95 -19.41
N PHE A 96 25.75 -9.41 -20.59
CA PHE A 96 27.09 -9.97 -20.80
C PHE A 96 28.13 -8.85 -20.88
N ASN A 97 28.86 -8.62 -19.78
CA ASN A 97 29.91 -7.63 -19.74
C ASN A 97 31.14 -8.07 -20.56
N ARG A 98 31.33 -7.46 -21.75
CA ARG A 98 32.53 -7.63 -22.58
C ARG A 98 33.55 -6.50 -22.39
N LEU A 99 33.25 -5.53 -21.52
CA LEU A 99 34.07 -4.33 -21.28
C LEU A 99 35.07 -4.55 -20.14
N PRO A 100 36.21 -3.75 -20.11
CA PRO A 100 37.17 -3.80 -19.01
C PRO A 100 36.53 -3.46 -17.66
N VAL A 101 37.20 -3.87 -16.56
CA VAL A 101 36.67 -3.89 -15.19
C VAL A 101 36.01 -2.57 -14.74
N ASN A 102 36.54 -1.42 -15.17
CA ASN A 102 36.07 -0.09 -14.74
C ASN A 102 34.75 0.36 -15.39
N GLN A 103 34.22 -0.37 -16.36
CA GLN A 103 32.97 -0.03 -17.09
C GLN A 103 31.93 -1.15 -17.02
N LYS A 104 32.07 -2.07 -16.09
CA LYS A 104 31.12 -3.18 -15.95
C LYS A 104 29.78 -2.70 -15.45
N VAL A 105 28.73 -3.09 -16.15
CA VAL A 105 27.34 -2.91 -15.71
C VAL A 105 27.03 -3.97 -14.66
N VAL A 106 26.75 -3.56 -13.44
CA VAL A 106 26.45 -4.47 -12.31
C VAL A 106 25.04 -4.19 -11.80
N ALA A 107 24.24 -5.25 -11.66
CA ALA A 107 22.92 -5.16 -11.07
C ALA A 107 23.00 -4.93 -9.57
N ASN A 108 22.16 -4.04 -9.04
CA ASN A 108 22.01 -3.86 -7.61
C ASN A 108 21.04 -4.90 -7.04
N ARG A 109 21.62 -5.99 -6.48
CA ARG A 109 20.84 -7.12 -5.94
C ARG A 109 19.91 -6.71 -4.79
N ILE A 110 20.25 -5.68 -4.03
CA ILE A 110 19.42 -5.17 -2.93
C ILE A 110 18.16 -4.50 -3.51
N LYS A 111 18.35 -3.60 -4.49
CA LYS A 111 17.20 -2.99 -5.19
C LYS A 111 16.33 -4.04 -5.86
N LEU A 112 16.93 -4.99 -6.56
CA LEU A 112 16.20 -6.08 -7.23
C LEU A 112 15.33 -6.86 -6.25
N ARG A 113 15.87 -7.21 -5.07
CA ARG A 113 15.13 -7.92 -4.02
C ARG A 113 13.98 -7.09 -3.46
N ILE A 114 14.23 -5.81 -3.15
CA ILE A 114 13.21 -4.91 -2.59
C ILE A 114 12.07 -4.70 -3.59
N HIS A 115 12.38 -4.34 -4.85
CA HIS A 115 11.36 -4.14 -5.87
C HIS A 115 10.62 -5.43 -6.19
N GLY A 116 11.31 -6.57 -6.27
CA GLY A 116 10.68 -7.88 -6.46
C GLY A 116 9.71 -8.26 -5.33
N LEU A 117 10.10 -8.01 -4.07
CA LEU A 117 9.21 -8.24 -2.92
C LEU A 117 8.00 -7.30 -2.94
N LEU A 118 8.19 -6.02 -3.27
CA LEU A 118 7.09 -5.05 -3.35
C LEU A 118 6.08 -5.42 -4.44
N VAL A 119 6.56 -5.73 -5.64
CA VAL A 119 5.72 -6.16 -6.76
C VAL A 119 5.01 -7.47 -6.43
N GLY A 120 5.75 -8.45 -5.89
CA GLY A 120 5.17 -9.75 -5.48
C GLY A 120 4.10 -9.61 -4.40
N SER A 121 4.34 -8.77 -3.38
CA SER A 121 3.36 -8.48 -2.33
C SER A 121 2.12 -7.77 -2.89
N PHE A 122 2.31 -6.84 -3.83
CA PHE A 122 1.19 -6.14 -4.47
C PHE A 122 0.29 -7.10 -5.24
N PHE A 123 0.86 -7.94 -6.12
CA PHE A 123 0.10 -8.91 -6.88
C PHE A 123 -0.50 -10.01 -5.99
N GLY A 124 0.26 -10.51 -5.02
CA GLY A 124 -0.23 -11.51 -4.07
C GLY A 124 -1.40 -10.97 -3.25
N GLY A 125 -1.28 -9.75 -2.74
CA GLY A 125 -2.35 -9.07 -2.01
C GLY A 125 -3.59 -8.85 -2.89
N ALA A 126 -3.40 -8.43 -4.15
CA ALA A 126 -4.50 -8.23 -5.09
C ALA A 126 -5.26 -9.53 -5.39
N LEU A 127 -4.55 -10.65 -5.60
CA LEU A 127 -5.17 -11.96 -5.84
C LEU A 127 -5.93 -12.47 -4.60
N ILE A 128 -5.31 -12.40 -3.42
CA ILE A 128 -5.94 -12.79 -2.15
C ILE A 128 -7.17 -11.91 -1.88
N GLY A 129 -7.03 -10.60 -2.07
CA GLY A 129 -8.12 -9.64 -1.89
C GLY A 129 -9.28 -9.89 -2.85
N ALA A 130 -9.00 -10.11 -4.13
CA ALA A 130 -10.01 -10.39 -5.15
C ALA A 130 -10.75 -11.71 -4.86
N TYR A 131 -10.03 -12.75 -4.46
CA TYR A 131 -10.63 -14.03 -4.06
C TYR A 131 -11.47 -13.89 -2.80
N GLY A 132 -10.93 -13.23 -1.77
CA GLY A 132 -11.65 -12.96 -0.53
C GLY A 132 -12.93 -12.16 -0.74
N PHE A 133 -12.86 -11.10 -1.58
CA PHE A 133 -14.02 -10.30 -1.90
C PHE A 133 -15.07 -11.06 -2.72
N LYS A 134 -14.62 -11.92 -3.66
CA LYS A 134 -15.52 -12.77 -4.44
C LYS A 134 -16.28 -13.78 -3.56
N THR A 135 -15.63 -14.34 -2.54
CA THR A 135 -16.22 -15.39 -1.67
C THR A 135 -17.03 -14.82 -0.51
N TYR A 136 -16.54 -13.78 0.15
CA TYR A 136 -17.12 -13.22 1.37
C TYR A 136 -17.75 -11.84 1.16
N GLY A 137 -17.63 -11.25 -0.03
CA GLY A 137 -18.13 -9.91 -0.31
C GLY A 137 -17.52 -8.86 0.61
N TYR A 138 -18.33 -7.91 1.04
CA TYR A 138 -17.91 -6.80 1.91
C TYR A 138 -17.45 -7.23 3.31
N VAL A 139 -17.82 -8.43 3.77
CA VAL A 139 -17.37 -8.98 5.05
C VAL A 139 -15.84 -9.19 5.06
N ALA A 140 -15.21 -9.38 3.88
CA ALA A 140 -13.77 -9.50 3.75
C ALA A 140 -12.99 -8.25 4.24
N THR A 141 -13.64 -7.11 4.43
CA THR A 141 -13.02 -5.90 4.99
C THR A 141 -12.75 -6.00 6.50
N ILE A 142 -13.52 -6.82 7.22
CA ILE A 142 -13.38 -6.97 8.68
C ILE A 142 -12.00 -7.52 9.07
N PRO A 143 -11.51 -8.66 8.53
CA PRO A 143 -10.18 -9.14 8.85
C PRO A 143 -9.07 -8.17 8.44
N LEU A 144 -9.23 -7.43 7.34
CA LEU A 144 -8.27 -6.41 6.93
C LEU A 144 -8.21 -5.26 7.94
N ALA A 145 -9.35 -4.75 8.37
CA ALA A 145 -9.42 -3.71 9.41
C ALA A 145 -8.82 -4.20 10.73
N PHE A 146 -9.05 -5.47 11.10
CA PHE A 146 -8.47 -6.08 12.29
C PHE A 146 -6.94 -6.16 12.21
N VAL A 147 -6.39 -6.59 11.08
CA VAL A 147 -4.93 -6.62 10.84
C VAL A 147 -4.33 -5.22 11.00
N LEU A 148 -4.95 -4.18 10.41
CA LEU A 148 -4.49 -2.79 10.58
C LEU A 148 -4.54 -2.35 12.05
N MET A 149 -5.60 -2.72 12.78
CA MET A 149 -5.72 -2.40 14.20
C MET A 149 -4.63 -3.07 15.02
N VAL A 150 -4.31 -4.34 14.76
CA VAL A 150 -3.21 -5.05 15.42
C VAL A 150 -1.87 -4.40 15.11
N LEU A 151 -1.62 -3.98 13.87
CA LEU A 151 -0.41 -3.26 13.50
C LEU A 151 -0.24 -1.91 14.22
N THR A 152 -1.34 -1.28 14.65
CA THR A 152 -1.26 -0.04 15.45
C THR A 152 -0.86 -0.29 16.90
N LEU A 153 -1.08 -1.51 17.41
CA LEU A 153 -0.74 -1.90 18.78
C LEU A 153 0.69 -2.45 18.87
N GLY A 154 1.32 -2.75 17.73
CA GLY A 154 2.72 -3.16 17.64
C GLY A 154 3.69 -2.06 18.12
N PRO A 155 4.88 -2.45 18.60
CA PRO A 155 5.88 -1.55 19.18
C PRO A 155 6.47 -0.56 18.16
#